data_228d556d04298c53c8493edf29b3d2d5
#
_entry.id   228d556d04298c53c8493edf29b3d2d5
#
_cell.length_a   1.000
_cell.length_b   1.000
_cell.length_c   1.000
_cell.angle_alpha   90.00
_cell.angle_beta   90.00
_cell.angle_gamma   90.00
#
_symmetry.space_group_name_H-M   'P 1'
#
loop_
_entity.id
_entity.type
_entity.pdbx_description
1 polymer ?
#
loop_
_entity_poly.entity_id
_entity_poly.type
_entity_poly.pdbx_seq_one_letter_code
_entity_poly.pdbx_strand_id
1 'polypeptide(L)'
;MKSALLGGLVGAVVAVVFTFGAARLGYFPPPSDKQFHDYLMSHPGIVFTMSEKAQVDQADSEERQLQAAVDKIGLHRYFDPRVAFVTGPANAKKTFVEFFDYNCAHCRNSFPLVQKFYNAHKGDTRFAFVEFPIFGEQSNNAARAAIASRLQGDKYVAFHFALMGEDGAIGTDQMIEAAKKASLDLNKLTADLKDKNVDKQMAAAHALASRTGVTGTPFFIINGKVHSGEVDEALLKQMSES
;
A
#
# COMPACT_ATOMS: atom_id res chain seq x y z
N MET A 1 3.82 47.32 -51.51
CA MET A 1 4.18 46.05 -50.83
C MET A 1 3.62 45.91 -49.37
N LYS A 2 3.18 46.97 -48.66
CA LYS A 2 2.66 46.88 -47.31
C LYS A 2 1.21 46.37 -47.22
N SER A 3 0.38 46.50 -48.24
CA SER A 3 -1.02 46.08 -48.22
C SER A 3 -1.23 44.55 -48.42
N ALA A 4 -0.32 43.87 -49.08
CA ALA A 4 -0.43 42.40 -49.29
C ALA A 4 -0.09 41.59 -48.02
N LEU A 5 0.80 42.10 -47.15
CA LEU A 5 1.18 41.45 -45.90
C LEU A 5 0.06 41.55 -44.82
N LEU A 6 -0.68 42.66 -44.80
CA LEU A 6 -1.81 42.82 -43.85
C LEU A 6 -3.00 41.88 -44.20
N GLY A 7 -3.27 41.69 -45.50
CA GLY A 7 -4.35 40.81 -45.97
C GLY A 7 -4.09 39.32 -45.62
N GLY A 8 -2.83 38.88 -45.70
CA GLY A 8 -2.42 37.52 -45.36
C GLY A 8 -2.55 37.20 -43.86
N LEU A 9 -2.17 38.14 -43.00
CA LEU A 9 -2.25 37.97 -41.52
C LEU A 9 -3.70 37.97 -41.05
N VAL A 10 -4.56 38.84 -41.56
CA VAL A 10 -5.98 38.87 -41.21
C VAL A 10 -6.69 37.61 -41.71
N GLY A 11 -6.35 37.12 -42.92
CA GLY A 11 -6.91 35.87 -43.43
C GLY A 11 -6.53 34.64 -42.61
N ALA A 12 -5.27 34.56 -42.13
CA ALA A 12 -4.81 33.47 -41.29
C ALA A 12 -5.48 33.48 -39.88
N VAL A 13 -5.63 34.64 -39.27
CA VAL A 13 -6.30 34.76 -37.97
C VAL A 13 -7.79 34.44 -38.10
N VAL A 14 -8.48 34.89 -39.15
CA VAL A 14 -9.90 34.56 -39.39
C VAL A 14 -10.07 33.07 -39.66
N ALA A 15 -9.17 32.42 -40.38
CA ALA A 15 -9.21 30.98 -40.63
C ALA A 15 -9.02 30.18 -39.31
N VAL A 16 -8.07 30.58 -38.45
CA VAL A 16 -7.85 29.93 -37.15
C VAL A 16 -9.05 30.11 -36.22
N VAL A 17 -9.61 31.31 -36.15
CA VAL A 17 -10.79 31.56 -35.30
C VAL A 17 -12.01 30.80 -35.81
N PHE A 18 -12.18 30.72 -37.16
CA PHE A 18 -13.29 29.97 -37.77
C PHE A 18 -13.13 28.47 -37.57
N THR A 19 -11.94 27.91 -37.70
CA THR A 19 -11.70 26.48 -37.45
C THR A 19 -11.86 26.11 -35.98
N PHE A 20 -11.37 26.93 -35.04
CA PHE A 20 -11.60 26.71 -33.60
C PHE A 20 -13.07 26.91 -33.18
N GLY A 21 -13.77 27.90 -33.77
CA GLY A 21 -15.18 28.14 -33.54
C GLY A 21 -16.05 26.99 -34.09
N ALA A 22 -15.76 26.53 -35.30
CA ALA A 22 -16.46 25.41 -35.92
C ALA A 22 -16.23 24.09 -35.18
N ALA A 23 -15.01 23.85 -34.67
CA ALA A 23 -14.72 22.68 -33.84
C ALA A 23 -15.51 22.69 -32.51
N ARG A 24 -15.63 23.86 -31.86
CA ARG A 24 -16.43 24.00 -30.62
C ARG A 24 -17.93 23.88 -30.85
N LEU A 25 -18.41 24.17 -32.05
CA LEU A 25 -19.83 24.06 -32.44
C LEU A 25 -20.19 22.69 -33.03
N GLY A 26 -19.24 21.73 -33.02
CA GLY A 26 -19.47 20.38 -33.56
C GLY A 26 -19.63 20.31 -35.08
N TYR A 27 -19.12 21.33 -35.82
CA TYR A 27 -19.24 21.39 -37.27
C TYR A 27 -18.27 20.44 -38.02
N PHE A 28 -17.26 19.90 -37.28
CA PHE A 28 -16.42 18.84 -37.84
C PHE A 28 -16.99 17.48 -37.43
N PRO A 29 -17.37 16.63 -38.37
CA PRO A 29 -17.77 15.28 -38.04
C PRO A 29 -16.62 14.57 -37.30
N PRO A 30 -16.93 13.77 -36.29
CA PRO A 30 -15.91 12.96 -35.65
C PRO A 30 -15.23 12.07 -36.68
N PRO A 31 -13.93 11.74 -36.50
CA PRO A 31 -13.25 10.82 -37.39
C PRO A 31 -14.04 9.52 -37.48
N SER A 32 -14.15 8.95 -38.68
CA SER A 32 -14.78 7.64 -38.85
C SER A 32 -13.99 6.57 -38.07
N ASP A 33 -14.65 5.49 -37.67
CA ASP A 33 -14.01 4.36 -36.99
C ASP A 33 -12.77 3.87 -37.75
N LYS A 34 -12.81 3.85 -39.09
CA LYS A 34 -11.68 3.49 -39.92
C LYS A 34 -10.51 4.47 -39.78
N GLN A 35 -10.78 5.78 -39.83
CA GLN A 35 -9.75 6.80 -39.66
C GLN A 35 -9.11 6.74 -38.28
N PHE A 36 -9.90 6.51 -37.27
CA PHE A 36 -9.43 6.34 -35.87
C PHE A 36 -8.59 5.07 -35.73
N HIS A 37 -9.06 3.95 -36.26
CA HIS A 37 -8.31 2.70 -36.29
C HIS A 37 -6.96 2.86 -37.02
N ASP A 38 -6.95 3.40 -38.25
CA ASP A 38 -5.73 3.57 -39.03
C ASP A 38 -4.73 4.50 -38.31
N TYR A 39 -5.25 5.53 -37.61
CA TYR A 39 -4.42 6.43 -36.82
C TYR A 39 -3.78 5.68 -35.63
N LEU A 40 -4.53 4.90 -34.86
CA LEU A 40 -3.98 4.11 -33.77
C LEU A 40 -2.96 3.07 -34.26
N MET A 41 -3.22 2.41 -35.39
CA MET A 41 -2.31 1.42 -35.96
C MET A 41 -1.00 2.06 -36.47
N SER A 42 -1.05 3.30 -36.91
CA SER A 42 0.14 4.06 -37.31
C SER A 42 0.89 4.72 -36.13
N HIS A 43 0.25 4.80 -34.98
CA HIS A 43 0.81 5.40 -33.75
C HIS A 43 0.67 4.48 -32.54
N PRO A 44 1.24 3.25 -32.55
CA PRO A 44 1.03 2.25 -31.49
C PRO A 44 1.47 2.74 -30.11
N GLY A 45 2.43 3.67 -30.03
CA GLY A 45 2.86 4.27 -28.74
C GLY A 45 1.74 4.98 -27.97
N ILE A 46 0.70 5.48 -28.66
CA ILE A 46 -0.44 6.15 -28.00
C ILE A 46 -1.18 5.18 -27.09
N VAL A 47 -1.40 3.93 -27.52
CA VAL A 47 -2.10 2.91 -26.73
C VAL A 47 -1.35 2.62 -25.44
N PHE A 48 -0.01 2.52 -25.49
CA PHE A 48 0.82 2.32 -24.29
C PHE A 48 0.73 3.53 -23.36
N THR A 49 0.88 4.74 -23.86
CA THR A 49 0.78 5.97 -23.05
C THR A 49 -0.61 6.12 -22.41
N MET A 50 -1.67 5.80 -23.15
CA MET A 50 -3.04 5.84 -22.61
C MET A 50 -3.26 4.78 -21.55
N SER A 51 -2.74 3.56 -21.75
CA SER A 51 -2.82 2.47 -20.77
C SER A 51 -2.06 2.84 -19.49
N GLU A 52 -0.83 3.34 -19.62
CA GLU A 52 -0.03 3.80 -18.50
C GLU A 52 -0.75 4.90 -17.71
N LYS A 53 -1.24 5.93 -18.43
CA LYS A 53 -2.02 7.00 -17.78
C LYS A 53 -3.27 6.47 -17.09
N ALA A 54 -4.01 5.56 -17.68
CA ALA A 54 -5.20 4.98 -17.09
C ALA A 54 -4.86 4.19 -15.80
N GLN A 55 -3.74 3.46 -15.78
CA GLN A 55 -3.25 2.76 -14.59
C GLN A 55 -2.87 3.73 -13.46
N VAL A 56 -2.16 4.81 -13.79
CA VAL A 56 -1.80 5.85 -12.81
C VAL A 56 -3.06 6.53 -12.25
N ASP A 57 -3.99 6.95 -13.12
CA ASP A 57 -5.23 7.60 -12.70
C ASP A 57 -6.09 6.67 -11.81
N GLN A 58 -6.09 5.36 -12.09
CA GLN A 58 -6.76 4.36 -11.27
C GLN A 58 -6.07 4.19 -9.91
N ALA A 59 -4.75 4.04 -9.88
CA ALA A 59 -3.96 3.93 -8.64
C ALA A 59 -4.17 5.15 -7.74
N ASP A 60 -4.11 6.36 -8.30
CA ASP A 60 -4.39 7.60 -7.59
C ASP A 60 -5.83 7.65 -7.03
N SER A 61 -6.80 7.11 -7.78
CA SER A 61 -8.20 7.04 -7.33
C SER A 61 -8.35 6.06 -6.18
N GLU A 62 -7.73 4.89 -6.26
CA GLU A 62 -7.74 3.88 -5.20
C GLU A 62 -7.07 4.42 -3.93
N GLU A 63 -5.91 5.06 -4.05
CA GLU A 63 -5.20 5.66 -2.91
C GLU A 63 -6.03 6.74 -2.22
N ARG A 64 -6.70 7.62 -3.00
CA ARG A 64 -7.64 8.63 -2.43
C ARG A 64 -8.81 7.99 -1.70
N GLN A 65 -9.35 6.86 -2.18
CA GLN A 65 -10.43 6.14 -1.50
C GLN A 65 -9.94 5.51 -0.19
N LEU A 66 -8.76 4.89 -0.20
CA LEU A 66 -8.11 4.34 1.00
C LEU A 66 -7.82 5.45 2.03
N GLN A 67 -7.30 6.60 1.59
CA GLN A 67 -7.06 7.75 2.48
C GLN A 67 -8.37 8.24 3.11
N ALA A 68 -9.42 8.41 2.33
CA ALA A 68 -10.72 8.83 2.85
C ALA A 68 -11.32 7.81 3.85
N ALA A 69 -11.09 6.51 3.62
CA ALA A 69 -11.51 5.47 4.56
C ALA A 69 -10.71 5.53 5.86
N VAL A 70 -9.40 5.72 5.80
CA VAL A 70 -8.53 5.90 6.98
C VAL A 70 -8.98 7.10 7.80
N ASP A 71 -9.21 8.24 7.15
CA ASP A 71 -9.65 9.47 7.79
C ASP A 71 -11.01 9.29 8.48
N LYS A 72 -11.96 8.61 7.82
CA LYS A 72 -13.29 8.30 8.36
C LYS A 72 -13.24 7.33 9.54
N ILE A 73 -12.39 6.31 9.48
CA ILE A 73 -12.23 5.31 10.55
C ILE A 73 -11.55 5.94 11.77
N GLY A 74 -10.60 6.83 11.51
CA GLY A 74 -9.77 7.49 12.50
C GLY A 74 -8.52 6.68 12.87
N LEU A 75 -7.37 7.32 12.78
CA LEU A 75 -6.05 6.71 12.95
C LEU A 75 -5.89 5.90 14.25
N HIS A 76 -6.53 6.34 15.35
CA HIS A 76 -6.46 5.65 16.64
C HIS A 76 -6.95 4.19 16.61
N ARG A 77 -7.84 3.84 15.67
CA ARG A 77 -8.38 2.48 15.51
C ARG A 77 -7.35 1.47 15.05
N TYR A 78 -6.33 1.93 14.34
CA TYR A 78 -5.22 1.10 13.88
C TYR A 78 -4.23 0.77 15.00
N PHE A 79 -4.30 1.49 16.13
CA PHE A 79 -3.50 1.26 17.33
C PHE A 79 -4.29 0.55 18.46
N ASP A 80 -5.36 -0.15 18.10
CA ASP A 80 -6.10 -1.00 19.06
C ASP A 80 -5.33 -2.32 19.26
N PRO A 81 -4.91 -2.65 20.50
CA PRO A 81 -4.17 -3.90 20.77
C PRO A 81 -4.95 -5.19 20.45
N ARG A 82 -6.27 -5.08 20.27
CA ARG A 82 -7.12 -6.20 19.82
C ARG A 82 -7.04 -6.45 18.32
N VAL A 83 -6.42 -5.56 17.56
CA VAL A 83 -6.30 -5.61 16.10
C VAL A 83 -4.85 -5.76 15.68
N ALA A 84 -3.95 -4.99 16.30
CA ALA A 84 -2.55 -4.88 15.93
C ALA A 84 -1.63 -5.19 17.11
N PHE A 85 -0.39 -5.56 16.83
CA PHE A 85 0.67 -5.39 17.82
C PHE A 85 1.10 -3.94 17.84
N VAL A 86 0.96 -3.31 19.00
CA VAL A 86 1.26 -1.88 19.17
C VAL A 86 2.49 -1.70 20.06
N THR A 87 3.45 -0.90 19.62
CA THR A 87 4.66 -0.59 20.37
C THR A 87 5.10 0.87 20.15
N GLY A 88 6.09 1.33 20.91
CA GLY A 88 6.53 2.72 20.93
C GLY A 88 5.71 3.60 21.88
N PRO A 89 6.09 4.88 22.06
CA PRO A 89 5.43 5.78 23.01
C PRO A 89 3.95 6.02 22.65
N ALA A 90 3.07 5.90 23.64
CA ALA A 90 1.62 6.06 23.42
C ALA A 90 1.23 7.48 22.95
N ASN A 91 2.02 8.47 23.32
CA ASN A 91 1.84 9.89 22.97
C ASN A 91 2.77 10.35 21.84
N ALA A 92 3.39 9.43 21.11
CA ALA A 92 4.23 9.77 19.95
C ALA A 92 3.41 10.55 18.92
N LYS A 93 4.01 11.61 18.38
CA LYS A 93 3.43 12.38 17.27
C LYS A 93 3.55 11.65 15.95
N LYS A 94 4.64 10.88 15.78
CA LYS A 94 4.88 10.06 14.62
C LYS A 94 4.18 8.72 14.77
N THR A 95 3.62 8.23 13.66
CA THR A 95 2.87 6.98 13.63
C THR A 95 3.25 6.14 12.41
N PHE A 96 3.29 4.84 12.60
CA PHE A 96 3.57 3.87 11.55
C PHE A 96 2.65 2.66 11.72
N VAL A 97 1.85 2.36 10.72
CA VAL A 97 0.99 1.18 10.66
C VAL A 97 1.38 0.38 9.42
N GLU A 98 1.50 -0.92 9.56
CA GLU A 98 1.73 -1.84 8.46
C GLU A 98 0.74 -2.99 8.51
N PHE A 99 0.03 -3.23 7.39
CA PHE A 99 -0.69 -4.47 7.12
C PHE A 99 0.21 -5.36 6.27
N PHE A 100 0.48 -6.56 6.72
CA PHE A 100 1.46 -7.42 6.09
C PHE A 100 1.06 -8.90 6.13
N ASP A 101 1.75 -9.69 5.30
CA ASP A 101 1.69 -11.14 5.26
C ASP A 101 3.12 -11.70 5.17
N TYR A 102 3.43 -12.72 5.95
CA TYR A 102 4.76 -13.33 6.00
C TYR A 102 5.18 -14.02 4.69
N ASN A 103 4.22 -14.47 3.88
CA ASN A 103 4.47 -15.07 2.57
C ASN A 103 4.32 -14.09 1.40
N CYS A 104 4.06 -12.81 1.68
CA CYS A 104 4.03 -11.77 0.67
C CYS A 104 5.46 -11.36 0.27
N ALA A 105 5.83 -11.56 -1.01
CA ALA A 105 7.15 -11.18 -1.51
C ALA A 105 7.41 -9.68 -1.36
N HIS A 106 6.43 -8.83 -1.61
CA HIS A 106 6.54 -7.37 -1.49
C HIS A 106 6.73 -6.91 -0.03
N CYS A 107 6.08 -7.59 0.95
CA CYS A 107 6.34 -7.34 2.37
C CYS A 107 7.79 -7.67 2.73
N ARG A 108 8.28 -8.79 2.24
CA ARG A 108 9.64 -9.24 2.51
C ARG A 108 10.70 -8.36 1.83
N ASN A 109 10.41 -7.84 0.64
CA ASN A 109 11.26 -6.85 -0.03
C ASN A 109 11.34 -5.54 0.78
N SER A 110 10.23 -5.10 1.36
CA SER A 110 10.16 -3.89 2.20
C SER A 110 10.78 -4.10 3.60
N PHE A 111 10.81 -5.34 4.10
CA PHE A 111 11.16 -5.65 5.48
C PHE A 111 12.51 -5.12 5.95
N PRO A 112 13.62 -5.19 5.20
CA PRO A 112 14.91 -4.63 5.67
C PRO A 112 14.82 -3.13 5.97
N LEU A 113 14.06 -2.38 5.18
CA LEU A 113 13.84 -0.96 5.39
C LEU A 113 12.91 -0.70 6.56
N VAL A 114 11.82 -1.46 6.69
CA VAL A 114 10.89 -1.39 7.84
C VAL A 114 11.64 -1.69 9.14
N GLN A 115 12.47 -2.74 9.16
CA GLN A 115 13.29 -3.09 10.32
C GLN A 115 14.28 -1.98 10.69
N LYS A 116 14.98 -1.42 9.70
CA LYS A 116 15.90 -0.28 9.88
C LYS A 116 15.16 0.92 10.47
N PHE A 117 13.99 1.25 9.88
CA PHE A 117 13.15 2.36 10.32
C PHE A 117 12.63 2.14 11.74
N TYR A 118 12.11 0.95 12.05
CA TYR A 118 11.68 0.61 13.41
C TYR A 118 12.81 0.79 14.43
N ASN A 119 13.98 0.23 14.15
CA ASN A 119 15.13 0.31 15.09
C ASN A 119 15.57 1.75 15.33
N ALA A 120 15.53 2.60 14.30
CA ALA A 120 15.89 4.02 14.41
C ALA A 120 14.85 4.85 15.16
N HIS A 121 13.55 4.48 15.06
CA HIS A 121 12.43 5.33 15.47
C HIS A 121 11.54 4.76 16.58
N LYS A 122 11.84 3.57 17.12
CA LYS A 122 11.02 2.94 18.19
C LYS A 122 10.90 3.78 19.48
N GLY A 123 11.76 4.79 19.67
CA GLY A 123 11.73 5.70 20.80
C GLY A 123 10.88 6.95 20.59
N ASP A 124 10.52 7.31 19.34
CA ASP A 124 9.79 8.53 19.00
C ASP A 124 8.54 8.31 18.12
N THR A 125 8.35 7.11 17.63
CA THR A 125 7.26 6.71 16.73
C THR A 125 6.41 5.62 17.38
N ARG A 126 5.08 5.71 17.24
CA ARG A 126 4.14 4.68 17.62
C ARG A 126 3.91 3.75 16.45
N PHE A 127 4.21 2.46 16.63
CA PHE A 127 4.08 1.44 15.61
C PHE A 127 2.87 0.55 15.86
N ALA A 128 2.23 0.10 14.77
CA ALA A 128 1.20 -0.91 14.77
C ALA A 128 1.46 -1.91 13.63
N PHE A 129 1.66 -3.18 13.97
CA PHE A 129 1.81 -4.27 13.02
C PHE A 129 0.51 -5.07 12.97
N VAL A 130 -0.14 -5.10 11.82
CA VAL A 130 -1.45 -5.73 11.60
C VAL A 130 -1.26 -7.00 10.77
N GLU A 131 -1.49 -8.14 11.39
CA GLU A 131 -1.48 -9.43 10.71
C GLU A 131 -2.62 -9.50 9.70
N PHE A 132 -2.29 -9.55 8.42
CA PHE A 132 -3.27 -9.63 7.34
C PHE A 132 -2.90 -10.72 6.33
N PRO A 133 -3.00 -12.01 6.74
CA PRO A 133 -2.66 -13.14 5.89
C PRO A 133 -3.66 -13.29 4.74
N ILE A 134 -3.16 -13.21 3.51
CA ILE A 134 -3.94 -13.31 2.27
C ILE A 134 -3.43 -14.40 1.32
N PHE A 135 -2.27 -15.01 1.61
CA PHE A 135 -1.66 -16.04 0.77
C PHE A 135 -1.88 -17.47 1.29
N GLY A 136 -3.07 -17.73 1.84
CA GLY A 136 -3.52 -19.10 2.16
C GLY A 136 -3.13 -19.61 3.55
N GLU A 137 -3.14 -20.92 3.71
CA GLU A 137 -3.06 -21.58 5.02
C GLU A 137 -1.73 -21.32 5.73
N GLN A 138 -0.61 -21.35 5.01
CA GLN A 138 0.71 -21.12 5.60
C GLN A 138 0.81 -19.69 6.16
N SER A 139 0.30 -18.70 5.45
CA SER A 139 0.22 -17.31 5.93
C SER A 139 -0.66 -17.18 7.17
N ASN A 140 -1.82 -17.85 7.17
CA ASN A 140 -2.69 -17.88 8.35
C ASN A 140 -1.97 -18.50 9.56
N ASN A 141 -1.26 -19.61 9.38
CA ASN A 141 -0.53 -20.27 10.46
C ASN A 141 0.60 -19.38 11.00
N ALA A 142 1.34 -18.69 10.13
CA ALA A 142 2.39 -17.76 10.49
C ALA A 142 1.84 -16.57 11.31
N ALA A 143 0.78 -15.94 10.84
CA ALA A 143 0.10 -14.85 11.54
C ALA A 143 -0.45 -15.29 12.91
N ARG A 144 -1.05 -16.47 13.00
CA ARG A 144 -1.51 -17.05 14.27
C ARG A 144 -0.36 -17.27 15.25
N ALA A 145 0.77 -17.79 14.78
CA ALA A 145 1.95 -17.98 15.61
C ALA A 145 2.50 -16.63 16.13
N ALA A 146 2.51 -15.59 15.29
CA ALA A 146 2.92 -14.26 15.69
C ALA A 146 1.96 -13.66 16.73
N ILE A 147 0.66 -13.75 16.55
CA ILE A 147 -0.32 -13.31 17.54
C ILE A 147 -0.14 -14.08 18.85
N ALA A 148 0.03 -15.41 18.81
CA ALA A 148 0.24 -16.25 19.99
C ALA A 148 1.55 -15.88 20.71
N SER A 149 2.62 -15.49 20.00
CA SER A 149 3.88 -15.08 20.62
C SER A 149 3.74 -13.90 21.57
N ARG A 150 2.70 -13.06 21.39
CA ARG A 150 2.37 -11.91 22.27
C ARG A 150 2.02 -12.34 23.70
N LEU A 151 1.61 -13.59 23.90
CA LEU A 151 1.30 -14.16 25.22
C LEU A 151 2.56 -14.57 25.98
N GLN A 152 3.75 -14.37 25.38
CA GLN A 152 5.04 -14.66 25.98
C GLN A 152 5.86 -13.37 26.29
N GLY A 153 5.18 -12.28 26.61
CA GLY A 153 5.80 -11.00 26.93
C GLY A 153 6.12 -10.16 25.70
N ASP A 154 7.28 -9.53 25.71
CA ASP A 154 7.73 -8.58 24.68
C ASP A 154 8.44 -9.23 23.47
N LYS A 155 8.21 -10.54 23.26
CA LYS A 155 8.92 -11.33 22.24
C LYS A 155 8.35 -11.21 20.82
N TYR A 156 7.18 -10.59 20.67
CA TYR A 156 6.53 -10.47 19.35
C TYR A 156 7.44 -9.84 18.29
N VAL A 157 8.06 -8.69 18.58
CA VAL A 157 8.91 -8.00 17.58
C VAL A 157 10.09 -8.86 17.16
N ALA A 158 10.72 -9.54 18.12
CA ALA A 158 11.82 -10.45 17.84
C ALA A 158 11.38 -11.62 16.95
N PHE A 159 10.22 -12.22 17.24
CA PHE A 159 9.64 -13.29 16.45
C PHE A 159 9.20 -12.79 15.07
N HIS A 160 8.47 -11.69 15.00
CA HIS A 160 8.03 -11.08 13.75
C HIS A 160 9.20 -10.79 12.82
N PHE A 161 10.26 -10.14 13.32
CA PHE A 161 11.43 -9.82 12.50
C PHE A 161 12.23 -11.07 12.11
N ALA A 162 12.34 -12.05 13.00
CA ALA A 162 12.98 -13.32 12.66
C ALA A 162 12.22 -14.02 11.55
N LEU A 163 10.88 -14.05 11.63
CA LEU A 163 10.04 -14.74 10.66
C LEU A 163 9.99 -14.03 9.31
N MET A 164 9.90 -12.68 9.28
CA MET A 164 9.98 -11.90 8.04
C MET A 164 11.35 -12.01 7.35
N GLY A 165 12.40 -12.24 8.11
CA GLY A 165 13.77 -12.41 7.60
C GLY A 165 14.14 -13.83 7.18
N GLU A 166 13.24 -14.82 7.32
CA GLU A 166 13.51 -16.19 6.85
C GLU A 166 13.48 -16.27 5.32
N ASP A 167 14.32 -17.15 4.76
CA ASP A 167 14.36 -17.40 3.32
C ASP A 167 13.22 -18.35 2.87
N GLY A 168 12.76 -18.16 1.63
CA GLY A 168 11.75 -19.03 1.01
C GLY A 168 10.33 -18.84 1.58
N ALA A 169 9.45 -19.82 1.34
CA ALA A 169 8.10 -19.79 1.87
C ALA A 169 8.08 -20.09 3.36
N ILE A 170 7.27 -19.32 4.10
CA ILE A 170 7.13 -19.49 5.54
C ILE A 170 6.20 -20.65 5.84
N GLY A 171 6.79 -21.74 6.28
CA GLY A 171 6.12 -22.95 6.76
C GLY A 171 6.43 -23.24 8.22
N THR A 172 6.14 -24.46 8.66
CA THR A 172 6.33 -24.87 10.07
C THR A 172 7.78 -24.78 10.52
N ASP A 173 8.72 -25.19 9.68
CA ASP A 173 10.15 -25.18 10.03
C ASP A 173 10.67 -23.74 10.23
N GLN A 174 10.32 -22.82 9.37
CA GLN A 174 10.67 -21.40 9.48
C GLN A 174 10.06 -20.78 10.74
N MET A 175 8.81 -21.12 11.07
CA MET A 175 8.17 -20.67 12.31
C MET A 175 8.89 -21.19 13.57
N ILE A 176 9.35 -22.44 13.57
CA ILE A 176 10.12 -23.02 14.66
C ILE A 176 11.47 -22.33 14.81
N GLU A 177 12.18 -22.09 13.72
CA GLU A 177 13.48 -21.43 13.74
C GLU A 177 13.34 -19.95 14.21
N ALA A 178 12.36 -19.23 13.69
CA ALA A 178 12.07 -17.87 14.14
C ALA A 178 11.70 -17.84 15.65
N ALA A 179 10.93 -18.81 16.13
CA ALA A 179 10.56 -18.92 17.55
C ALA A 179 11.80 -19.16 18.44
N LYS A 180 12.73 -20.01 18.00
CA LYS A 180 14.02 -20.21 18.69
C LYS A 180 14.86 -18.93 18.71
N LYS A 181 14.99 -18.24 17.56
CA LYS A 181 15.71 -16.95 17.45
C LYS A 181 15.11 -15.90 18.41
N ALA A 182 13.78 -15.89 18.57
CA ALA A 182 13.08 -15.01 19.50
C ALA A 182 13.04 -15.52 20.96
N SER A 183 13.69 -16.64 21.25
CA SER A 183 13.70 -17.29 22.58
C SER A 183 12.28 -17.58 23.10
N LEU A 184 11.36 -17.95 22.22
CA LEU A 184 10.02 -18.40 22.61
C LEU A 184 10.06 -19.84 23.16
N ASP A 185 9.22 -20.10 24.14
CA ASP A 185 8.92 -21.47 24.57
C ASP A 185 7.97 -22.10 23.54
N LEU A 186 8.45 -23.12 22.86
CA LEU A 186 7.71 -23.79 21.78
C LEU A 186 6.49 -24.56 22.31
N ASN A 187 6.57 -25.15 23.51
CA ASN A 187 5.44 -25.85 24.10
C ASN A 187 4.33 -24.84 24.46
N LYS A 188 4.72 -23.74 25.06
CA LYS A 188 3.80 -22.64 25.37
C LYS A 188 3.21 -22.05 24.09
N LEU A 189 4.02 -21.79 23.04
CA LEU A 189 3.54 -21.28 21.77
C LEU A 189 2.48 -22.21 21.14
N THR A 190 2.73 -23.53 21.17
CA THR A 190 1.78 -24.55 20.69
C THR A 190 0.47 -24.53 21.49
N ALA A 191 0.54 -24.31 22.80
CA ALA A 191 -0.66 -24.16 23.63
C ALA A 191 -1.39 -22.85 23.35
N ASP A 192 -0.65 -21.75 23.23
CA ASP A 192 -1.17 -20.39 22.98
C ASP A 192 -1.85 -20.26 21.60
N LEU A 193 -1.46 -21.07 20.60
CA LEU A 193 -2.16 -21.16 19.31
C LEU A 193 -3.64 -21.55 19.43
N LYS A 194 -4.03 -22.20 20.53
CA LYS A 194 -5.42 -22.61 20.83
C LYS A 194 -6.22 -21.54 21.55
N ASP A 195 -5.59 -20.44 21.94
CA ASP A 195 -6.28 -19.33 22.60
C ASP A 195 -7.28 -18.68 21.64
N LYS A 196 -8.54 -18.61 22.04
CA LYS A 196 -9.61 -17.97 21.27
C LYS A 196 -9.35 -16.50 20.95
N ASN A 197 -8.47 -15.84 21.69
CA ASN A 197 -8.09 -14.46 21.40
C ASN A 197 -7.23 -14.35 20.13
N VAL A 198 -6.49 -15.39 19.76
CA VAL A 198 -5.76 -15.45 18.49
C VAL A 198 -6.74 -15.32 17.31
N ASP A 199 -7.83 -16.13 17.34
CA ASP A 199 -8.86 -16.08 16.29
C ASP A 199 -9.61 -14.76 16.27
N LYS A 200 -9.90 -14.19 17.46
CA LYS A 200 -10.55 -12.88 17.56
C LYS A 200 -9.70 -11.75 17.00
N GLN A 201 -8.39 -11.78 17.24
CA GLN A 201 -7.48 -10.77 16.70
C GLN A 201 -7.35 -10.89 15.19
N MET A 202 -7.21 -12.11 14.66
CA MET A 202 -7.24 -12.34 13.20
C MET A 202 -8.51 -11.78 12.57
N ALA A 203 -9.67 -12.12 13.12
CA ALA A 203 -10.96 -11.62 12.63
C ALA A 203 -11.06 -10.09 12.73
N ALA A 204 -10.57 -9.48 13.80
CA ALA A 204 -10.58 -8.03 13.99
C ALA A 204 -9.64 -7.32 13.00
N ALA A 205 -8.46 -7.88 12.72
CA ALA A 205 -7.53 -7.36 11.72
C ALA A 205 -8.14 -7.41 10.31
N HIS A 206 -8.73 -8.54 9.93
CA HIS A 206 -9.45 -8.67 8.65
C HIS A 206 -10.65 -7.72 8.54
N ALA A 207 -11.42 -7.56 9.61
CA ALA A 207 -12.55 -6.62 9.63
C ALA A 207 -12.08 -5.16 9.48
N LEU A 208 -10.94 -4.79 10.10
CA LEU A 208 -10.37 -3.45 9.92
C LEU A 208 -9.85 -3.26 8.49
N ALA A 209 -9.11 -4.23 7.93
CA ALA A 209 -8.65 -4.21 6.54
C ALA A 209 -9.81 -4.03 5.56
N SER A 210 -10.88 -4.83 5.70
CA SER A 210 -12.09 -4.73 4.86
C SER A 210 -12.76 -3.36 4.98
N ARG A 211 -12.89 -2.80 6.17
CA ARG A 211 -13.46 -1.45 6.38
C ARG A 211 -12.60 -0.34 5.80
N THR A 212 -11.30 -0.53 5.78
CA THR A 212 -10.35 0.41 5.16
C THR A 212 -10.36 0.28 3.64
N GLY A 213 -10.73 -0.89 3.10
CA GLY A 213 -10.62 -1.21 1.69
C GLY A 213 -9.28 -1.80 1.30
N VAL A 214 -8.47 -2.24 2.29
CA VAL A 214 -7.18 -2.90 2.05
C VAL A 214 -7.43 -4.29 1.47
N THR A 215 -6.90 -4.54 0.29
CA THR A 215 -7.04 -5.81 -0.45
C THR A 215 -5.70 -6.52 -0.71
N GLY A 216 -4.59 -5.84 -0.44
CA GLY A 216 -3.23 -6.35 -0.67
C GLY A 216 -2.25 -5.96 0.43
N THR A 217 -1.07 -6.58 0.37
CA THR A 217 0.04 -6.31 1.29
C THR A 217 1.35 -6.08 0.50
N PRO A 218 2.29 -5.27 1.02
CA PRO A 218 2.14 -4.45 2.21
C PRO A 218 1.22 -3.23 1.98
N PHE A 219 0.55 -2.77 3.04
CA PHE A 219 -0.17 -1.50 3.05
C PHE A 219 0.26 -0.72 4.30
N PHE A 220 0.63 0.53 4.10
CA PHE A 220 1.16 1.39 5.16
C PHE A 220 0.25 2.58 5.44
N ILE A 221 0.23 3.02 6.72
CA ILE A 221 -0.29 4.33 7.12
C ILE A 221 0.81 4.99 7.97
N ILE A 222 1.50 5.98 7.39
CA ILE A 222 2.61 6.66 8.05
C ILE A 222 2.20 8.12 8.27
N ASN A 223 2.20 8.57 9.53
CA ASN A 223 1.70 9.90 9.92
C ASN A 223 0.29 10.20 9.37
N GLY A 224 -0.55 9.18 9.26
CA GLY A 224 -1.91 9.30 8.73
C GLY A 224 -2.00 9.28 7.21
N LYS A 225 -0.90 9.20 6.47
CA LYS A 225 -0.88 9.08 5.01
C LYS A 225 -0.79 7.62 4.60
N VAL A 226 -1.61 7.22 3.62
CA VAL A 226 -1.63 5.86 3.10
C VAL A 226 -0.58 5.65 2.02
N HIS A 227 -0.11 4.41 1.91
CA HIS A 227 0.69 3.93 0.80
C HIS A 227 0.43 2.45 0.58
N SER A 228 0.16 2.05 -0.66
CA SER A 228 -0.03 0.66 -1.06
C SER A 228 1.20 0.16 -1.82
N GLY A 229 1.72 -1.01 -1.41
CA GLY A 229 2.88 -1.63 -2.05
C GLY A 229 4.20 -1.39 -1.31
N GLU A 230 5.30 -1.75 -1.96
CA GLU A 230 6.64 -1.67 -1.38
C GLU A 230 7.04 -0.24 -1.03
N VAL A 231 7.83 -0.09 0.03
CA VAL A 231 8.44 1.18 0.42
C VAL A 231 9.91 1.19 0.06
N ASP A 232 10.40 2.35 -0.35
CA ASP A 232 11.82 2.66 -0.46
C ASP A 232 12.27 3.67 0.63
N GLU A 233 13.56 3.92 0.70
CA GLU A 233 14.14 4.81 1.72
C GLU A 233 13.67 6.27 1.54
N ALA A 234 13.50 6.72 0.30
CA ALA A 234 13.06 8.09 -0.01
C ALA A 234 11.60 8.30 0.42
N LEU A 235 10.73 7.33 0.10
CA LEU A 235 9.32 7.35 0.49
C LEU A 235 9.15 7.31 2.01
N LEU A 236 9.84 6.39 2.70
CA LEU A 236 9.79 6.31 4.17
C LEU A 236 10.25 7.62 4.82
N LYS A 237 11.31 8.23 4.31
CA LYS A 237 11.78 9.53 4.78
C LYS A 237 10.73 10.61 4.54
N GLN A 238 10.22 10.76 3.31
CA GLN A 238 9.21 11.74 2.95
C GLN A 238 7.95 11.62 3.83
N MET A 239 7.42 10.40 4.02
CA MET A 239 6.22 10.18 4.83
C MET A 239 6.47 10.35 6.32
N SER A 240 7.68 10.13 6.81
CA SER A 240 8.02 10.30 8.24
C SER A 240 8.31 11.75 8.63
N GLU A 241 8.61 12.62 7.67
CA GLU A 241 8.88 14.05 7.88
C GLU A 241 7.63 14.93 7.62
N SER A 242 6.58 14.39 7.01
CA SER A 242 5.30 15.07 6.73
C SER A 242 4.34 14.93 7.92
#